data_20bad5d36133bbf88796ea1ace66552b
#
_entry.id   20bad5d36133bbf88796ea1ace66552b
#
_cell.length_a   1.000
_cell.length_b   1.000
_cell.length_c   1.000
_cell.angle_alpha   90.00
_cell.angle_beta   90.00
_cell.angle_gamma   90.00
#
_symmetry.space_group_name_H-M   'P 1'
#
loop_
_entity.id
_entity.type
_entity.pdbx_description
1 polymer ?
#
loop_
_entity_poly.entity_id
_entity_poly.type
_entity_poly.pdbx_seq_one_letter_code
_entity_poly.pdbx_strand_id
1 'polypeptide(L)'
;MSTIHLIGRPPFAEELQRFCSRSNRRFSSSADFPPTADIQAGDRFILCSNGDTQALRHLEHLATIARTWNGEHGEKVKFHVQLVLQTAVALQAVRLADFCPEVNRWLDVDLFSLPEMWAQRVLCALPHPATDRETIGEETDCYPPLDRQPIGPDSPTTVHFVVSGSGETAQALVRMAALVCHYPNYVRNPRLRTRITWLAPDIESVG
;
A
#
# COMPACT_ATOMS: atom_id res chain seq x y z
N MET A 1 -6.14 -16.80 -19.19
CA MET A 1 -5.08 -15.84 -18.75
C MET A 1 -5.78 -14.82 -17.87
N SER A 2 -5.41 -14.73 -16.59
CA SER A 2 -6.11 -13.88 -15.61
C SER A 2 -5.91 -12.40 -15.91
N THR A 3 -6.95 -11.61 -15.64
CA THR A 3 -6.95 -10.15 -15.80
C THR A 3 -6.83 -9.49 -14.43
N ILE A 4 -6.12 -8.37 -14.36
CA ILE A 4 -6.12 -7.49 -13.20
C ILE A 4 -7.11 -6.36 -13.48
N HIS A 5 -8.17 -6.27 -12.69
CA HIS A 5 -9.18 -5.23 -12.76
C HIS A 5 -8.93 -4.18 -11.68
N LEU A 6 -8.62 -2.95 -12.08
CA LEU A 6 -8.53 -1.81 -11.18
C LEU A 6 -9.87 -1.08 -11.18
N ILE A 7 -10.55 -1.08 -10.05
CA ILE A 7 -11.82 -0.40 -9.86
C ILE A 7 -11.59 0.89 -9.07
N GLY A 8 -11.96 2.01 -9.69
CA GLY A 8 -11.71 3.36 -9.21
C GLY A 8 -10.73 4.11 -10.11
N ARG A 9 -10.30 5.29 -9.67
CA ARG A 9 -9.38 6.16 -10.43
C ARG A 9 -8.23 6.65 -9.55
N PRO A 10 -7.37 5.75 -9.07
CA PRO A 10 -6.22 6.19 -8.27
C PRO A 10 -5.18 6.89 -9.15
N PRO A 11 -4.37 7.79 -8.57
CA PRO A 11 -3.34 8.52 -9.30
C PRO A 11 -2.25 7.63 -9.91
N PHE A 12 -2.11 6.41 -9.41
CA PHE A 12 -1.09 5.44 -9.88
C PHE A 12 -1.61 4.46 -10.95
N ALA A 13 -2.82 4.65 -11.49
CA ALA A 13 -3.44 3.73 -12.47
C ALA A 13 -2.56 3.52 -13.71
N GLU A 14 -1.97 4.60 -14.24
CA GLU A 14 -1.10 4.53 -15.41
C GLU A 14 0.21 3.76 -15.15
N GLU A 15 0.79 3.93 -13.95
CA GLU A 15 2.00 3.19 -13.56
C GLU A 15 1.72 1.70 -13.47
N LEU A 16 0.57 1.34 -12.89
CA LEU A 16 0.13 -0.04 -12.79
C LEU A 16 -0.14 -0.66 -14.16
N GLN A 17 -0.76 0.09 -15.07
CA GLN A 17 -0.96 -0.33 -16.45
C GLN A 17 0.37 -0.62 -17.15
N ARG A 18 1.34 0.28 -17.03
CA ARG A 18 2.70 0.08 -17.60
C ARG A 18 3.38 -1.16 -17.02
N PHE A 19 3.26 -1.39 -15.72
CA PHE A 19 3.80 -2.57 -15.06
C PHE A 19 3.15 -3.87 -15.58
N CYS A 20 1.83 -3.92 -15.67
CA CYS A 20 1.09 -5.07 -16.19
C CYS A 20 1.47 -5.37 -17.64
N SER A 21 1.60 -4.34 -18.49
CA SER A 21 2.02 -4.47 -19.87
C SER A 21 3.43 -5.09 -20.01
N ARG A 22 4.38 -4.64 -19.17
CA ARG A 22 5.74 -5.21 -19.14
C ARG A 22 5.77 -6.66 -18.67
N SER A 23 4.85 -7.04 -17.80
CA SER A 23 4.73 -8.38 -17.23
C SER A 23 3.83 -9.31 -18.05
N ASN A 24 3.40 -8.89 -19.24
CA ASN A 24 2.47 -9.61 -20.12
C ASN A 24 1.17 -10.04 -19.41
N ARG A 25 0.67 -9.18 -18.52
CA ARG A 25 -0.60 -9.37 -17.81
C ARG A 25 -1.69 -8.51 -18.43
N ARG A 26 -2.89 -9.08 -18.55
CA ARG A 26 -4.07 -8.28 -18.94
C ARG A 26 -4.42 -7.32 -17.81
N PHE A 27 -4.75 -6.10 -18.18
CA PHE A 27 -5.12 -5.05 -17.24
C PHE A 27 -6.34 -4.29 -17.77
N SER A 28 -7.29 -4.04 -16.89
CA SER A 28 -8.40 -3.12 -17.16
C SER A 28 -8.53 -2.13 -16.01
N SER A 29 -8.87 -0.90 -16.32
CA SER A 29 -9.12 0.15 -15.32
C SER A 29 -10.45 0.80 -15.64
N SER A 30 -11.35 0.84 -14.67
CA SER A 30 -12.68 1.41 -14.80
C SER A 30 -13.14 2.02 -13.49
N ALA A 31 -14.10 2.93 -13.54
CA ALA A 31 -14.83 3.39 -12.36
C ALA A 31 -15.78 2.32 -11.83
N ASP A 32 -16.28 1.45 -12.70
CA ASP A 32 -17.27 0.43 -12.42
C ASP A 32 -16.73 -0.98 -12.73
N PHE A 33 -17.42 -1.99 -12.21
CA PHE A 33 -17.07 -3.39 -12.45
C PHE A 33 -17.35 -3.79 -13.89
N PRO A 34 -16.54 -4.71 -14.46
CA PRO A 34 -16.86 -5.32 -15.74
C PRO A 34 -18.17 -6.14 -15.63
N PRO A 35 -18.86 -6.38 -16.76
CA PRO A 35 -19.98 -7.32 -16.80
C PRO A 35 -19.57 -8.70 -16.26
N THR A 36 -20.46 -9.38 -15.56
CA THR A 36 -20.18 -10.71 -14.97
C THR A 36 -19.69 -11.72 -16.01
N ALA A 37 -20.21 -11.63 -17.23
CA ALA A 37 -19.79 -12.50 -18.34
C ALA A 37 -18.33 -12.31 -18.77
N ASP A 38 -17.70 -11.18 -18.46
CA ASP A 38 -16.31 -10.90 -18.82
C ASP A 38 -15.32 -11.31 -17.71
N ILE A 39 -15.83 -11.73 -16.55
CA ILE A 39 -15.03 -12.13 -15.39
C ILE A 39 -14.67 -13.61 -15.52
N GLN A 40 -13.42 -13.95 -15.23
CA GLN A 40 -12.89 -15.31 -15.27
C GLN A 40 -12.41 -15.76 -13.89
N ALA A 41 -12.49 -17.07 -13.65
CA ALA A 41 -11.86 -17.68 -12.49
C ALA A 41 -10.35 -17.33 -12.46
N GLY A 42 -9.87 -16.76 -11.35
CA GLY A 42 -8.48 -16.34 -11.20
C GLY A 42 -8.22 -14.88 -11.58
N ASP A 43 -9.23 -14.12 -11.99
CA ASP A 43 -9.11 -12.67 -12.09
C ASP A 43 -8.85 -12.05 -10.72
N ARG A 44 -8.12 -10.94 -10.72
CA ARG A 44 -7.74 -10.20 -9.51
C ARG A 44 -8.33 -8.81 -9.56
N PHE A 45 -8.77 -8.32 -8.42
CA PHE A 45 -9.39 -7.02 -8.29
C PHE A 45 -8.56 -6.13 -7.36
N ILE A 46 -8.34 -4.89 -7.78
CA ILE A 46 -7.75 -3.84 -6.96
C ILE A 46 -8.83 -2.78 -6.78
N LEU A 47 -9.33 -2.63 -5.56
CA LEU A 47 -10.34 -1.64 -5.22
C LEU A 47 -9.66 -0.42 -4.61
N CYS A 48 -9.62 0.68 -5.35
CA CYS A 48 -9.01 1.94 -4.92
C CYS A 48 -9.87 3.13 -5.36
N SER A 49 -10.69 3.62 -4.46
CA SER A 49 -11.63 4.71 -4.68
C SER A 49 -11.18 6.01 -4.02
N ASN A 50 -11.83 7.13 -4.34
CA ASN A 50 -11.53 8.44 -3.77
C ASN A 50 -11.91 8.59 -2.28
N GLY A 51 -12.41 7.53 -1.65
CA GLY A 51 -12.72 7.49 -0.22
C GLY A 51 -13.00 6.07 0.25
N ASP A 52 -12.74 5.83 1.53
CA ASP A 52 -12.82 4.50 2.14
C ASP A 52 -14.24 3.92 2.10
N THR A 53 -15.26 4.76 2.31
CA THR A 53 -16.67 4.33 2.21
C THR A 53 -17.01 3.78 0.82
N GLN A 54 -16.52 4.41 -0.23
CA GLN A 54 -16.75 3.93 -1.59
C GLN A 54 -15.97 2.64 -1.87
N ALA A 55 -14.75 2.53 -1.39
CA ALA A 55 -13.95 1.32 -1.53
C ALA A 55 -14.64 0.12 -0.84
N LEU A 56 -15.20 0.33 0.35
CA LEU A 56 -15.97 -0.70 1.07
C LEU A 56 -17.26 -1.09 0.36
N ARG A 57 -18.01 -0.12 -0.21
CA ARG A 57 -19.17 -0.42 -1.05
C ARG A 57 -18.81 -1.23 -2.29
N HIS A 58 -17.68 -0.94 -2.91
CA HIS A 58 -17.18 -1.74 -4.03
C HIS A 58 -16.86 -3.17 -3.60
N LEU A 59 -16.30 -3.36 -2.40
CA LEU A 59 -16.04 -4.69 -1.84
C LEU A 59 -17.33 -5.51 -1.67
N GLU A 60 -18.38 -4.92 -1.08
CA GLU A 60 -19.70 -5.55 -0.93
C GLU A 60 -20.33 -5.89 -2.29
N HIS A 61 -20.23 -4.98 -3.24
CA HIS A 61 -20.74 -5.20 -4.60
C HIS A 61 -19.99 -6.36 -5.28
N LEU A 62 -18.66 -6.40 -5.16
CA LEU A 62 -17.86 -7.48 -5.70
C LEU A 62 -18.22 -8.84 -5.06
N ALA A 63 -18.51 -8.88 -3.77
CA ALA A 63 -18.98 -10.12 -3.12
C ALA A 63 -20.31 -10.61 -3.73
N THR A 64 -21.20 -9.68 -4.09
CA THR A 64 -22.46 -10.02 -4.79
C THR A 64 -22.19 -10.54 -6.20
N ILE A 65 -21.29 -9.90 -6.96
CA ILE A 65 -20.86 -10.36 -8.29
C ILE A 65 -20.25 -11.77 -8.17
N ALA A 66 -19.34 -11.97 -7.23
CA ALA A 66 -18.67 -13.25 -7.02
C ALA A 66 -19.66 -14.38 -6.67
N ARG A 67 -20.68 -14.09 -5.86
CA ARG A 67 -21.76 -15.03 -5.58
C ARG A 67 -22.55 -15.41 -6.82
N THR A 68 -22.95 -14.43 -7.62
CA THR A 68 -23.71 -14.64 -8.87
C THR A 68 -22.90 -15.45 -9.85
N TRP A 69 -21.64 -15.08 -10.07
CA TRP A 69 -20.73 -15.78 -10.96
C TRP A 69 -20.54 -17.26 -10.57
N ASN A 70 -20.31 -17.54 -9.28
CA ASN A 70 -20.19 -18.90 -8.77
C ASN A 70 -21.49 -19.71 -8.95
N GLY A 71 -22.65 -19.06 -8.79
CA GLY A 71 -23.95 -19.69 -9.05
C GLY A 71 -24.17 -20.08 -10.50
N GLU A 72 -23.77 -19.21 -11.43
CA GLU A 72 -23.90 -19.44 -12.88
C GLU A 72 -22.94 -20.51 -13.41
N HIS A 73 -21.74 -20.61 -12.83
CA HIS A 73 -20.70 -21.54 -13.27
C HIS A 73 -20.67 -22.85 -12.48
N GLY A 74 -21.45 -22.95 -11.39
CA GLY A 74 -21.46 -24.14 -10.52
C GLY A 74 -20.14 -24.34 -9.76
N GLU A 75 -19.33 -23.30 -9.61
CA GLU A 75 -17.99 -23.32 -9.00
C GLU A 75 -18.03 -22.80 -7.56
N LYS A 76 -16.93 -22.99 -6.83
CA LYS A 76 -16.70 -22.41 -5.49
C LYS A 76 -15.34 -21.71 -5.45
N VAL A 77 -15.21 -20.67 -6.26
CA VAL A 77 -13.97 -19.89 -6.37
C VAL A 77 -14.08 -18.63 -5.51
N LYS A 78 -13.03 -18.31 -4.78
CA LYS A 78 -12.86 -16.99 -4.17
C LYS A 78 -12.10 -16.08 -5.11
N PHE A 79 -12.61 -14.88 -5.33
CA PHE A 79 -11.87 -13.86 -6.04
C PHE A 79 -10.85 -13.18 -5.12
N HIS A 80 -9.64 -13.01 -5.63
CA HIS A 80 -8.58 -12.32 -4.90
C HIS A 80 -8.72 -10.80 -5.05
N VAL A 81 -8.76 -10.10 -3.93
CA VAL A 81 -9.06 -8.66 -3.86
C VAL A 81 -8.00 -7.94 -3.06
N GLN A 82 -7.44 -6.89 -3.62
CA GLN A 82 -6.61 -5.92 -2.93
C GLN A 82 -7.46 -4.67 -2.63
N LEU A 83 -7.83 -4.48 -1.37
CA LEU A 83 -8.58 -3.32 -0.91
C LEU A 83 -7.62 -2.24 -0.42
N VAL A 84 -7.56 -1.12 -1.13
CA VAL A 84 -6.70 0.02 -0.81
C VAL A 84 -7.50 1.08 -0.08
N LEU A 85 -7.15 1.35 1.17
CA LEU A 85 -7.78 2.34 2.03
C LEU A 85 -6.90 3.58 2.17
N GLN A 86 -7.53 4.74 2.35
CA GLN A 86 -6.86 6.03 2.43
C GLN A 86 -6.57 6.48 3.85
N THR A 87 -7.31 5.94 4.83
CA THR A 87 -7.12 6.33 6.23
C THR A 87 -6.69 5.14 7.10
N ALA A 88 -5.87 5.43 8.11
CA ALA A 88 -5.46 4.45 9.09
C ALA A 88 -6.64 3.97 9.95
N VAL A 89 -7.61 4.86 10.19
CA VAL A 89 -8.83 4.54 10.95
C VAL A 89 -9.66 3.50 10.22
N ALA A 90 -9.91 3.68 8.93
CA ALA A 90 -10.66 2.71 8.13
C ALA A 90 -9.92 1.37 8.07
N LEU A 91 -8.60 1.37 7.89
CA LEU A 91 -7.80 0.16 7.89
C LEU A 91 -7.92 -0.61 9.21
N GLN A 92 -7.83 0.09 10.35
CA GLN A 92 -7.97 -0.54 11.66
C GLN A 92 -9.39 -1.03 11.90
N ALA A 93 -10.40 -0.24 11.54
CA ALA A 93 -11.80 -0.65 11.67
C ALA A 93 -12.07 -1.93 10.88
N VAL A 94 -11.57 -2.03 9.66
CA VAL A 94 -11.73 -3.23 8.82
C VAL A 94 -10.93 -4.42 9.35
N ARG A 95 -9.74 -4.21 9.90
CA ARG A 95 -8.94 -5.29 10.54
C ARG A 95 -9.58 -5.83 11.81
N LEU A 96 -10.30 -4.99 12.56
CA LEU A 96 -10.97 -5.37 13.80
C LEU A 96 -12.38 -5.91 13.55
N ALA A 97 -13.03 -5.47 12.48
CA ALA A 97 -14.32 -6.00 12.07
C ALA A 97 -14.07 -7.28 11.28
N ASP A 98 -14.61 -8.40 11.75
CA ASP A 98 -14.79 -9.53 10.85
C ASP A 98 -15.62 -9.03 9.67
N PHE A 99 -15.06 -9.13 8.45
CA PHE A 99 -15.88 -8.90 7.26
C PHE A 99 -17.16 -9.71 7.37
N CYS A 100 -18.26 -9.13 6.87
CA CYS A 100 -19.51 -9.88 6.87
C CYS A 100 -19.27 -11.27 6.24
N PRO A 101 -19.94 -12.30 6.75
CA PRO A 101 -19.72 -13.70 6.30
C PRO A 101 -19.81 -13.87 4.78
N GLU A 102 -20.58 -13.01 4.12
CA GLU A 102 -20.75 -13.01 2.67
C GLU A 102 -19.44 -12.61 1.95
N VAL A 103 -18.75 -11.58 2.42
CA VAL A 103 -17.45 -11.17 1.87
C VAL A 103 -16.43 -12.29 2.04
N ASN A 104 -16.28 -12.80 3.26
CA ASN A 104 -15.31 -13.86 3.56
C ASN A 104 -15.57 -15.18 2.81
N ARG A 105 -16.85 -15.42 2.46
CA ARG A 105 -17.24 -16.61 1.70
C ARG A 105 -16.75 -16.58 0.26
N TRP A 106 -16.80 -15.41 -0.39
CA TRP A 106 -16.60 -15.26 -1.83
C TRP A 106 -15.33 -14.52 -2.22
N LEU A 107 -14.74 -13.80 -1.28
CA LEU A 107 -13.56 -12.99 -1.54
C LEU A 107 -12.40 -13.42 -0.61
N ASP A 108 -11.18 -13.31 -1.16
CA ASP A 108 -9.91 -13.38 -0.45
C ASP A 108 -9.33 -11.97 -0.47
N VAL A 109 -9.36 -11.27 0.69
CA VAL A 109 -9.13 -9.82 0.76
C VAL A 109 -7.81 -9.51 1.42
N ASP A 110 -6.90 -8.92 0.66
CA ASP A 110 -5.70 -8.26 1.15
C ASP A 110 -5.96 -6.78 1.42
N LEU A 111 -5.60 -6.31 2.60
CA LEU A 111 -5.81 -4.93 3.02
C LEU A 111 -4.53 -4.10 2.91
N PHE A 112 -4.63 -2.97 2.24
CA PHE A 112 -3.55 -2.01 2.09
C PHE A 112 -3.98 -0.61 2.53
N SER A 113 -3.06 0.12 3.17
CA SER A 113 -3.22 1.55 3.43
C SER A 113 -2.35 2.34 2.46
N LEU A 114 -2.93 3.25 1.72
CA LEU A 114 -2.17 4.09 0.78
C LEU A 114 -1.10 4.93 1.50
N PRO A 115 -1.39 5.62 2.62
CA PRO A 115 -0.37 6.31 3.41
C PRO A 115 0.76 5.39 3.92
N GLU A 116 0.44 4.17 4.37
CA GLU A 116 1.44 3.22 4.85
C GLU A 116 2.33 2.71 3.70
N MET A 117 1.75 2.43 2.54
CA MET A 117 2.50 2.06 1.34
C MET A 117 3.47 3.18 0.90
N TRP A 118 3.02 4.43 0.92
CA TRP A 118 3.88 5.58 0.63
C TRP A 118 4.99 5.74 1.67
N ALA A 119 4.67 5.62 2.96
CA ALA A 119 5.65 5.68 4.02
C ALA A 119 6.71 4.58 3.88
N GLN A 120 6.28 3.35 3.60
CA GLN A 120 7.17 2.24 3.35
C GLN A 120 8.05 2.48 2.11
N ARG A 121 7.47 2.98 1.02
CA ARG A 121 8.23 3.31 -0.18
C ARG A 121 9.29 4.38 0.09
N VAL A 122 8.96 5.43 0.82
CA VAL A 122 9.90 6.50 1.17
C VAL A 122 11.04 5.99 2.06
N LEU A 123 10.73 5.12 3.03
CA LEU A 123 11.71 4.68 4.03
C LEU A 123 12.45 3.40 3.64
N CYS A 124 11.87 2.56 2.78
CA CYS A 124 12.39 1.23 2.47
C CYS A 124 12.52 0.97 0.96
N ALA A 125 12.26 1.97 0.10
CA ALA A 125 12.33 1.76 -1.33
C ALA A 125 13.77 1.54 -1.77
N LEU A 126 14.03 0.34 -2.25
CA LEU A 126 15.17 0.11 -3.12
C LEU A 126 14.97 0.92 -4.40
N PRO A 127 16.03 1.49 -5.01
CA PRO A 127 15.93 2.09 -6.32
C PRO A 127 15.31 1.08 -7.27
N HIS A 128 14.35 1.54 -8.03
CA HIS A 128 13.69 0.68 -9.00
C HIS A 128 14.74 0.21 -10.01
N PRO A 129 14.92 -1.11 -10.23
CA PRO A 129 15.95 -1.63 -11.15
C PRO A 129 15.76 -1.21 -12.61
N ALA A 130 14.67 -0.51 -12.93
CA ALA A 130 14.37 -0.01 -14.27
C ALA A 130 14.65 1.48 -14.48
N THR A 131 15.01 2.23 -13.45
CA THR A 131 15.47 3.61 -13.60
C THR A 131 16.99 3.59 -13.71
N ASP A 132 17.45 3.54 -14.95
CA ASP A 132 18.80 3.82 -15.38
C ASP A 132 19.94 3.25 -14.50
N ARG A 133 20.15 1.94 -14.64
CA ARG A 133 21.40 1.30 -14.18
C ARG A 133 22.65 1.98 -14.73
N GLU A 134 22.50 2.84 -15.74
CA GLU A 134 23.63 3.57 -16.33
C GLU A 134 24.01 4.84 -15.58
N THR A 135 23.12 5.38 -14.72
CA THR A 135 23.38 6.65 -14.02
C THR A 135 23.56 6.51 -12.50
N ILE A 136 23.22 5.35 -11.95
CA ILE A 136 23.38 5.11 -10.51
C ILE A 136 24.48 4.07 -10.36
N GLY A 137 25.67 4.52 -10.00
CA GLY A 137 26.82 3.64 -9.77
C GLY A 137 26.49 2.51 -8.79
N GLU A 138 27.28 1.45 -8.80
CA GLU A 138 27.12 0.22 -8.02
C GLU A 138 26.99 0.39 -6.49
N GLU A 139 27.08 1.62 -5.98
CA GLU A 139 26.99 1.99 -4.57
C GLU A 139 25.58 2.30 -4.05
N THR A 140 24.54 2.11 -4.85
CA THR A 140 23.16 2.35 -4.43
C THR A 140 22.50 1.15 -3.79
N ASP A 141 23.16 0.50 -2.88
CA ASP A 141 22.48 -0.26 -1.86
C ASP A 141 21.69 0.73 -1.01
N CYS A 142 20.44 0.92 -1.37
CA CYS A 142 19.57 1.90 -0.77
C CYS A 142 19.22 1.51 0.64
N TYR A 143 19.92 2.10 1.52
CA TYR A 143 19.40 2.28 2.87
C TYR A 143 18.56 3.55 2.88
N PRO A 144 17.31 3.41 3.33
CA PRO A 144 16.44 4.57 3.44
C PRO A 144 17.02 5.60 4.38
N PRO A 145 16.62 6.76 4.12
CA PRO A 145 16.65 7.52 2.88
C PRO A 145 17.84 8.38 2.78
N LEU A 146 18.88 8.12 3.49
CA LEU A 146 19.52 9.27 4.03
C LEU A 146 20.92 9.44 3.59
N ASP A 147 21.79 8.59 3.54
CA ASP A 147 23.16 8.99 3.34
C ASP A 147 24.02 8.08 2.49
N ARG A 148 23.47 7.21 1.71
CA ARG A 148 24.30 6.31 0.86
C ARG A 148 25.43 5.57 1.63
N GLN A 149 25.55 5.80 2.94
CA GLN A 149 26.53 5.14 3.79
C GLN A 149 25.82 4.26 4.81
N PRO A 150 26.19 2.97 4.89
CA PRO A 150 25.62 2.07 5.87
C PRO A 150 26.01 2.51 7.29
N ILE A 151 25.04 2.54 8.20
CA ILE A 151 25.30 2.78 9.62
C ILE A 151 25.60 1.43 10.27
N GLY A 152 26.89 1.12 10.37
CA GLY A 152 27.35 -0.06 11.06
C GLY A 152 27.36 0.07 12.59
N PRO A 153 27.67 -1.04 13.32
CA PRO A 153 27.67 -1.05 14.80
C PRO A 153 28.60 -0.02 15.44
N ASP A 154 29.66 0.36 14.74
CA ASP A 154 30.71 1.28 15.24
C ASP A 154 30.53 2.71 14.70
N SER A 155 29.51 2.98 13.91
CA SER A 155 29.24 4.31 13.36
C SER A 155 28.88 5.30 14.47
N PRO A 156 29.51 6.47 14.52
CA PRO A 156 29.17 7.53 15.48
C PRO A 156 27.92 8.34 15.05
N THR A 157 27.30 8.01 13.93
CA THR A 157 26.24 8.77 13.31
C THR A 157 24.90 8.55 14.02
N THR A 158 24.19 9.65 14.32
CA THR A 158 22.79 9.60 14.78
C THR A 158 21.88 10.01 13.64
N VAL A 159 20.91 9.17 13.32
CA VAL A 159 19.87 9.51 12.34
C VAL A 159 18.77 10.32 13.01
N HIS A 160 18.37 11.40 12.38
CA HIS A 160 17.30 12.24 12.86
C HIS A 160 16.30 12.52 11.72
N PHE A 161 15.12 11.94 11.84
CA PHE A 161 14.00 12.21 10.94
C PHE A 161 13.22 13.43 11.42
N VAL A 162 12.99 14.37 10.52
CA VAL A 162 12.07 15.49 10.76
C VAL A 162 10.91 15.35 9.78
N VAL A 163 9.72 15.08 10.30
CA VAL A 163 8.49 14.93 9.51
C VAL A 163 7.62 16.14 9.77
N SER A 164 7.24 16.86 8.71
CA SER A 164 6.36 18.02 8.79
C SER A 164 5.00 17.70 8.17
N GLY A 165 3.93 18.07 8.86
CA GLY A 165 2.55 17.89 8.44
C GLY A 165 1.71 17.13 9.46
N SER A 166 0.37 17.24 9.34
CA SER A 166 -0.62 16.58 10.22
C SER A 166 -1.43 15.49 9.52
N GLY A 167 -1.28 15.32 8.19
CA GLY A 167 -2.06 14.37 7.41
C GLY A 167 -1.67 12.91 7.64
N GLU A 168 -2.49 12.00 7.13
CA GLU A 168 -2.32 10.55 7.25
C GLU A 168 -0.95 10.07 6.77
N THR A 169 -0.39 10.68 5.72
CA THR A 169 0.94 10.33 5.21
C THR A 169 2.04 10.70 6.19
N ALA A 170 1.96 11.86 6.85
CA ALA A 170 2.93 12.28 7.86
C ALA A 170 2.86 11.34 9.09
N GLN A 171 1.67 11.00 9.53
CA GLN A 171 1.44 10.04 10.62
C GLN A 171 2.00 8.66 10.27
N ALA A 172 1.76 8.20 9.05
CA ALA A 172 2.27 6.91 8.57
C ALA A 172 3.80 6.91 8.50
N LEU A 173 4.43 8.00 8.03
CA LEU A 173 5.88 8.16 8.01
C LEU A 173 6.50 8.11 9.41
N VAL A 174 5.93 8.85 10.37
CA VAL A 174 6.40 8.83 11.77
C VAL A 174 6.32 7.43 12.35
N ARG A 175 5.17 6.76 12.18
CA ARG A 175 4.94 5.40 12.68
C ARG A 175 5.89 4.39 12.02
N MET A 176 6.02 4.45 10.70
CA MET A 176 6.89 3.55 9.96
C MET A 176 8.36 3.78 10.31
N ALA A 177 8.82 5.03 10.42
CA ALA A 177 10.17 5.35 10.85
C ALA A 177 10.46 4.80 12.26
N ALA A 178 9.50 4.90 13.19
CA ALA A 178 9.63 4.33 14.51
C ALA A 178 9.72 2.80 14.52
N LEU A 179 9.11 2.13 13.53
CA LEU A 179 9.13 0.66 13.43
C LEU A 179 10.37 0.12 12.72
N VAL A 180 10.86 0.78 11.68
CA VAL A 180 11.89 0.20 10.81
C VAL A 180 13.27 0.87 10.88
N CYS A 181 13.34 2.12 11.36
CA CYS A 181 14.61 2.85 11.33
C CYS A 181 15.43 2.63 12.61
N HIS A 182 15.76 1.39 12.86
CA HIS A 182 16.65 0.98 13.95
C HIS A 182 18.00 0.57 13.40
N TYR A 183 19.04 1.35 13.71
CA TYR A 183 20.39 1.12 13.22
C TYR A 183 21.23 0.36 14.26
N PRO A 184 22.17 -0.51 13.84
CA PRO A 184 22.87 -1.39 14.77
C PRO A 184 23.79 -0.68 15.78
N ASN A 185 24.21 0.56 15.51
CA ASN A 185 25.09 1.33 16.38
C ASN A 185 24.46 1.70 17.73
N TYR A 186 23.12 1.79 17.81
CA TYR A 186 22.45 2.11 19.07
C TYR A 186 22.58 0.98 20.10
N VAL A 187 22.81 -0.26 19.68
CA VAL A 187 23.01 -1.40 20.58
C VAL A 187 24.27 -1.22 21.41
N ARG A 188 25.33 -0.65 20.82
CA ARG A 188 26.57 -0.32 21.51
C ARG A 188 26.54 1.00 22.27
N ASN A 189 25.81 1.99 21.73
CA ASN A 189 25.67 3.29 22.35
C ASN A 189 24.21 3.78 22.25
N PRO A 190 23.42 3.66 23.33
CA PRO A 190 22.00 4.08 23.34
C PRO A 190 21.77 5.58 23.02
N ARG A 191 22.80 6.43 23.10
CA ARG A 191 22.71 7.83 22.72
C ARG A 191 22.60 8.03 21.20
N LEU A 192 22.98 7.03 20.41
CA LEU A 192 22.94 7.06 18.94
C LEU A 192 21.63 6.53 18.36
N ARG A 193 20.63 6.26 19.21
CA ARG A 193 19.31 5.83 18.73
C ARG A 193 18.70 6.86 17.78
N THR A 194 17.97 6.37 16.80
CA THR A 194 17.20 7.20 15.87
C THR A 194 16.30 8.18 16.62
N ARG A 195 16.31 9.42 16.17
CA ARG A 195 15.43 10.48 16.66
C ARG A 195 14.38 10.80 15.63
N ILE A 196 13.16 11.02 16.07
CA ILE A 196 12.06 11.44 15.22
C ILE A 196 11.44 12.69 15.81
N THR A 197 11.43 13.77 15.02
CA THR A 197 10.72 15.00 15.36
C THR A 197 9.53 15.16 14.41
N TRP A 198 8.35 15.22 14.98
CA TRP A 198 7.13 15.46 14.22
C TRP A 198 6.66 16.91 14.45
N LEU A 199 6.66 17.69 13.37
CA LEU A 199 6.18 19.06 13.32
C LEU A 199 4.76 19.06 12.75
N ALA A 200 3.76 18.93 13.61
CA ALA A 200 2.38 19.12 13.23
C ALA A 200 2.00 20.60 13.41
N PRO A 201 1.30 21.23 12.46
CA PRO A 201 0.71 22.54 12.70
C PRO A 201 -0.29 22.41 13.85
N ASP A 202 -0.30 23.40 14.75
CA ASP A 202 -1.19 23.42 15.90
C ASP A 202 -2.65 23.29 15.47
N ILE A 203 -3.35 22.30 16.03
CA ILE A 203 -4.76 22.02 15.76
C ILE A 203 -5.67 23.07 16.45
N GLU A 204 -5.11 24.05 17.15
CA GLU A 204 -5.86 25.05 17.91
C GLU A 204 -6.64 26.08 17.08
N SER A 205 -6.63 25.99 15.74
CA SER A 205 -7.32 26.99 14.91
C SER A 205 -8.61 26.50 14.24
N VAL A 206 -9.24 25.45 14.71
CA VAL A 206 -10.58 25.02 14.26
C VAL A 206 -11.50 25.06 15.46
N GLY A 207 -11.87 26.29 15.84
CA GLY A 207 -12.98 26.58 16.74
C GLY A 207 -14.20 27.03 15.95
#